data_e4f1ed6252da0b22b1ff93ef6bab12dc
#
_entry.id   e4f1ed6252da0b22b1ff93ef6bab12dc
#
_cell.length_a   1.000
_cell.length_b   1.000
_cell.length_c   1.000
_cell.angle_alpha   90.00
_cell.angle_beta   90.00
_cell.angle_gamma   90.00
#
_symmetry.space_group_name_H-M   'P 1'
#
loop_
_entity.id
_entity.type
_entity.pdbx_description
1 polymer ?
#
loop_
_entity_poly.entity_id
_entity_poly.type
_entity_poly.pdbx_seq_one_letter_code
_entity_poly.pdbx_strand_id
1 'polypeptide(L)'
;MDADTGAFTLANFQKVLTKNYYINGLKNTLFVGILGTLGAGLIGIPLAFFTARFKIRGNAWIQTLAILVLVSPPFIGAYAWIMMLGSNGFITNAFKAIGLETPTIYNAPGIILVFSLKFFPFIFLMTQTALNNVNKSFEDAAENLGCNPWQRFRKVTLPLVFPAVSTGAIICFVLSIADFGTPAILGRGFRTLSTIALGAYRSELGGAPTMAVTVSILMMAISMIALVIQRRILAKKRYASSLTNLPVPVKLEGWKNWGIHIFCHGLVLIAMLPSIVVIYTSILKTKGPVFVGGFGFESYQRIWRDAPEAIFNSFSLSITAALLITIASAFISYVIVRRETRVAASIDFLMMVPYLVPGVVMAIGFVTVFRNAMPDIFTATVLLVMVYFIRRLPYGVRATSSSLRQIQPSLEEAAINLGASPLGAFRMITIPLIIPGIIVGALMAFITAINELSSTVIIYDSSTITMPVQVYIAVLDGEFGTAAALSTILLLSTGICVYAVYRVAENRDSAFL
;
A
#
# COMPACT_ATOMS: atom_id res chain seq x y z
N MET A 1 6.83 29.14 -10.53
CA MET A 1 7.29 30.53 -10.55
C MET A 1 8.63 30.55 -11.25
N ASP A 2 8.91 31.57 -11.97
CA ASP A 2 10.25 31.84 -12.55
C ASP A 2 11.20 32.16 -11.40
N ALA A 3 12.41 31.56 -11.41
CA ALA A 3 13.37 31.72 -10.32
C ALA A 3 13.90 33.17 -10.22
N ASP A 4 13.96 33.87 -11.36
CA ASP A 4 14.55 35.20 -11.44
C ASP A 4 13.52 36.34 -11.26
N THR A 5 12.28 36.11 -11.68
CA THR A 5 11.24 37.17 -11.70
C THR A 5 10.11 36.94 -10.70
N GLY A 6 10.01 35.75 -10.08
CA GLY A 6 8.88 35.37 -9.22
C GLY A 6 7.53 35.27 -9.93
N ALA A 7 7.47 35.47 -11.26
CA ALA A 7 6.26 35.44 -12.04
C ALA A 7 5.76 34.00 -12.28
N PHE A 8 4.45 33.85 -12.45
CA PHE A 8 3.89 32.56 -12.87
C PHE A 8 4.33 32.24 -14.31
N THR A 9 4.96 31.08 -14.50
CA THR A 9 5.40 30.61 -15.81
C THR A 9 5.02 29.15 -16.04
N LEU A 10 4.66 28.82 -17.28
CA LEU A 10 4.44 27.44 -17.73
C LEU A 10 5.67 26.83 -18.43
N ALA A 11 6.80 27.55 -18.47
CA ALA A 11 8.01 27.12 -19.17
C ALA A 11 8.53 25.75 -18.69
N ASN A 12 8.43 25.46 -17.39
CA ASN A 12 8.80 24.16 -16.84
C ASN A 12 7.87 23.03 -17.31
N PHE A 13 6.58 23.29 -17.42
CA PHE A 13 5.63 22.33 -18.02
C PHE A 13 5.92 22.09 -19.48
N GLN A 14 6.19 23.12 -20.24
CA GLN A 14 6.62 22.99 -21.65
C GLN A 14 7.90 22.16 -21.74
N LYS A 15 8.89 22.41 -20.89
CA LYS A 15 10.15 21.64 -20.82
C LYS A 15 9.89 20.16 -20.49
N VAL A 16 9.01 19.86 -19.54
CA VAL A 16 8.64 18.48 -19.17
C VAL A 16 7.91 17.77 -20.31
N LEU A 17 7.08 18.47 -21.07
CA LEU A 17 6.28 17.90 -22.16
C LEU A 17 7.03 17.84 -23.51
N THR A 18 8.20 18.48 -23.63
CA THR A 18 8.99 18.52 -24.88
C THR A 18 10.30 17.76 -24.81
N LYS A 19 10.96 17.70 -23.63
CA LYS A 19 12.25 17.01 -23.52
C LYS A 19 12.05 15.50 -23.39
N ASN A 20 12.72 14.72 -24.23
CA ASN A 20 12.66 13.24 -24.26
C ASN A 20 12.92 12.59 -22.90
N TYR A 21 13.77 13.19 -22.06
CA TYR A 21 14.07 12.71 -20.72
C TYR A 21 12.79 12.56 -19.85
N TYR A 22 11.96 13.60 -19.82
CA TYR A 22 10.72 13.61 -19.02
C TYR A 22 9.60 12.83 -19.72
N ILE A 23 9.51 12.92 -21.05
CA ILE A 23 8.52 12.15 -21.83
C ILE A 23 8.75 10.65 -21.65
N ASN A 24 10.00 10.19 -21.69
CA ASN A 24 10.32 8.79 -21.45
C ASN A 24 10.00 8.40 -19.99
N GLY A 25 10.27 9.26 -19.01
CA GLY A 25 9.86 9.04 -17.64
C GLY A 25 8.35 8.90 -17.48
N LEU A 26 7.56 9.71 -18.17
CA LEU A 26 6.10 9.61 -18.20
C LEU A 26 5.64 8.30 -18.84
N LYS A 27 6.17 7.97 -20.02
CA LYS A 27 5.86 6.70 -20.72
C LYS A 27 6.23 5.50 -19.86
N ASN A 28 7.39 5.49 -19.26
CA ASN A 28 7.86 4.44 -18.38
C ASN A 28 6.95 4.26 -17.16
N THR A 29 6.54 5.36 -16.53
CA THR A 29 5.64 5.33 -15.37
C THR A 29 4.30 4.72 -15.73
N LEU A 30 3.68 5.17 -16.85
CA LEU A 30 2.43 4.61 -17.33
C LEU A 30 2.58 3.15 -17.75
N PHE A 31 3.66 2.79 -18.42
CA PHE A 31 3.94 1.44 -18.88
C PHE A 31 4.02 0.44 -17.71
N VAL A 32 4.86 0.70 -16.71
CA VAL A 32 4.98 -0.20 -15.56
C VAL A 32 3.76 -0.17 -14.66
N GLY A 33 3.08 0.99 -14.53
CA GLY A 33 1.83 1.11 -13.78
C GLY A 33 0.70 0.28 -14.40
N ILE A 34 0.51 0.37 -15.71
CA ILE A 34 -0.53 -0.38 -16.44
C ILE A 34 -0.20 -1.88 -16.44
N LEU A 35 1.02 -2.26 -16.85
CA LEU A 35 1.39 -3.68 -16.93
C LEU A 35 1.48 -4.34 -15.55
N GLY A 36 1.96 -3.64 -14.53
CA GLY A 36 1.94 -4.12 -13.15
C GLY A 36 0.50 -4.34 -12.64
N THR A 37 -0.41 -3.43 -12.97
CA THR A 37 -1.84 -3.57 -12.64
C THR A 37 -2.50 -4.74 -13.39
N LEU A 38 -2.20 -4.90 -14.68
CA LEU A 38 -2.70 -6.04 -15.46
C LEU A 38 -2.16 -7.35 -14.91
N GLY A 39 -0.86 -7.42 -14.58
CA GLY A 39 -0.25 -8.58 -13.93
C GLY A 39 -0.89 -8.89 -12.58
N ALA A 40 -1.13 -7.88 -11.75
CA ALA A 40 -1.85 -8.04 -10.49
C ALA A 40 -3.29 -8.56 -10.70
N GLY A 41 -3.96 -8.11 -11.77
CA GLY A 41 -5.29 -8.61 -12.17
C GLY A 41 -5.27 -10.06 -12.62
N LEU A 42 -4.28 -10.46 -13.43
CA LEU A 42 -4.09 -11.83 -13.88
C LEU A 42 -3.85 -12.82 -12.72
N ILE A 43 -3.29 -12.33 -11.62
CA ILE A 43 -3.08 -13.10 -10.40
C ILE A 43 -4.32 -13.03 -9.49
N GLY A 44 -4.80 -11.82 -9.20
CA GLY A 44 -5.81 -11.56 -8.17
C GLY A 44 -7.20 -12.04 -8.54
N ILE A 45 -7.62 -11.89 -9.82
CA ILE A 45 -8.97 -12.28 -10.26
C ILE A 45 -9.17 -13.80 -10.21
N PRO A 46 -8.29 -14.65 -10.79
CA PRO A 46 -8.43 -16.10 -10.68
C PRO A 46 -8.36 -16.58 -9.23
N LEU A 47 -7.44 -16.03 -8.42
CA LEU A 47 -7.34 -16.37 -7.00
C LEU A 47 -8.64 -16.06 -6.26
N ALA A 48 -9.24 -14.88 -6.50
CA ALA A 48 -10.52 -14.48 -5.92
C ALA A 48 -11.66 -15.42 -6.35
N PHE A 49 -11.69 -15.78 -7.64
CA PHE A 49 -12.70 -16.69 -8.17
C PHE A 49 -12.62 -18.07 -7.52
N PHE A 50 -11.43 -18.66 -7.49
CA PHE A 50 -11.25 -19.99 -6.92
C PHE A 50 -11.56 -20.02 -5.41
N THR A 51 -11.08 -19.03 -4.65
CA THR A 51 -11.32 -18.96 -3.20
C THR A 51 -12.76 -18.63 -2.83
N ALA A 52 -13.51 -17.93 -3.69
CA ALA A 52 -14.92 -17.62 -3.45
C ALA A 52 -15.87 -18.75 -3.88
N ARG A 53 -15.55 -19.50 -4.93
CA ARG A 53 -16.45 -20.50 -5.55
C ARG A 53 -16.16 -21.92 -5.12
N PHE A 54 -14.96 -22.24 -4.67
CA PHE A 54 -14.59 -23.60 -4.29
C PHE A 54 -14.16 -23.69 -2.83
N LYS A 55 -14.48 -24.83 -2.22
CA LYS A 55 -14.12 -25.09 -0.83
C LYS A 55 -12.62 -25.44 -0.74
N ILE A 56 -11.78 -24.41 -0.56
CA ILE A 56 -10.33 -24.57 -0.42
C ILE A 56 -9.98 -24.74 1.06
N ARG A 57 -9.27 -25.80 1.40
CA ARG A 57 -8.71 -25.98 2.74
C ARG A 57 -7.68 -24.88 2.99
N GLY A 58 -7.77 -24.21 4.14
CA GLY A 58 -6.84 -23.12 4.48
C GLY A 58 -7.12 -21.81 3.74
N ASN A 59 -8.34 -21.54 3.28
CA ASN A 59 -8.71 -20.27 2.64
C ASN A 59 -8.38 -19.05 3.51
N ALA A 60 -8.55 -19.15 4.84
CA ALA A 60 -8.15 -18.09 5.77
C ALA A 60 -6.63 -17.81 5.71
N TRP A 61 -5.80 -18.83 5.57
CA TRP A 61 -4.35 -18.68 5.39
C TRP A 61 -4.00 -17.94 4.10
N ILE A 62 -4.69 -18.26 2.99
CA ILE A 62 -4.48 -17.56 1.71
C ILE A 62 -4.77 -16.07 1.87
N GLN A 63 -5.86 -15.70 2.52
CA GLN A 63 -6.22 -14.31 2.79
C GLN A 63 -5.20 -13.63 3.71
N THR A 64 -4.83 -14.28 4.81
CA THR A 64 -3.84 -13.74 5.75
C THR A 64 -2.49 -13.51 5.09
N LEU A 65 -1.98 -14.47 4.33
CA LEU A 65 -0.72 -14.33 3.61
C LEU A 65 -0.80 -13.24 2.53
N ALA A 66 -1.93 -13.11 1.82
CA ALA A 66 -2.15 -12.02 0.87
C ALA A 66 -2.11 -10.65 1.58
N ILE A 67 -2.72 -10.53 2.75
CA ILE A 67 -2.65 -9.29 3.57
C ILE A 67 -1.21 -9.02 4.01
N LEU A 68 -0.46 -10.03 4.44
CA LEU A 68 0.96 -9.87 4.81
C LEU A 68 1.81 -9.39 3.62
N VAL A 69 1.59 -9.93 2.42
CA VAL A 69 2.23 -9.42 1.18
C VAL A 69 1.89 -7.95 0.98
N LEU A 70 0.62 -7.57 1.16
CA LEU A 70 0.15 -6.20 0.96
C LEU A 70 0.85 -5.22 1.90
N VAL A 71 1.00 -5.60 3.15
CA VAL A 71 1.51 -4.74 4.23
C VAL A 71 3.05 -4.66 4.23
N SER A 72 3.76 -5.65 3.66
CA SER A 72 5.23 -5.60 3.54
C SER A 72 5.67 -4.39 2.69
N PRO A 73 6.80 -3.71 2.98
CA PRO A 73 7.27 -2.58 2.19
C PRO A 73 7.60 -2.96 0.73
N PRO A 74 7.18 -2.18 -0.30
CA PRO A 74 7.45 -2.51 -1.70
C PRO A 74 8.94 -2.64 -2.04
N PHE A 75 9.78 -1.76 -1.51
CA PHE A 75 11.22 -1.76 -1.75
C PHE A 75 11.94 -3.00 -1.19
N ILE A 76 11.41 -3.60 -0.11
CA ILE A 76 11.91 -4.89 0.41
C ILE A 76 11.67 -6.00 -0.61
N GLY A 77 10.50 -6.01 -1.25
CA GLY A 77 10.22 -6.93 -2.34
C GLY A 77 11.22 -6.79 -3.48
N ALA A 78 11.48 -5.55 -3.93
CA ALA A 78 12.45 -5.29 -5.01
C ALA A 78 13.85 -5.81 -4.67
N TYR A 79 14.33 -5.52 -3.47
CA TYR A 79 15.61 -5.99 -2.97
C TYR A 79 15.69 -7.52 -2.87
N ALA A 80 14.68 -8.16 -2.30
CA ALA A 80 14.64 -9.62 -2.20
C ALA A 80 14.66 -10.31 -3.58
N TRP A 81 13.97 -9.74 -4.56
CA TRP A 81 14.02 -10.24 -5.94
C TRP A 81 15.41 -10.07 -6.58
N ILE A 82 16.17 -9.02 -6.22
CA ILE A 82 17.59 -8.91 -6.62
C ILE A 82 18.42 -10.06 -6.02
N MET A 83 18.18 -10.40 -4.76
CA MET A 83 18.89 -11.52 -4.13
C MET A 83 18.57 -12.86 -4.78
N MET A 84 17.36 -13.02 -5.32
CA MET A 84 16.95 -14.25 -6.01
C MET A 84 17.37 -14.26 -7.50
N LEU A 85 17.07 -13.22 -8.24
CA LEU A 85 17.19 -13.15 -9.71
C LEU A 85 18.18 -12.09 -10.21
N GLY A 86 18.93 -11.43 -9.33
CA GLY A 86 20.02 -10.53 -9.71
C GLY A 86 21.18 -11.26 -10.34
N SER A 87 22.18 -10.53 -10.81
CA SER A 87 23.34 -11.11 -11.54
C SER A 87 24.06 -12.23 -10.77
N ASN A 88 24.05 -12.18 -9.43
CA ASN A 88 24.61 -13.19 -8.52
C ASN A 88 23.53 -13.78 -7.59
N GLY A 89 22.27 -13.73 -8.01
CA GLY A 89 21.15 -14.23 -7.20
C GLY A 89 21.15 -15.76 -7.06
N PHE A 90 20.52 -16.27 -5.99
CA PHE A 90 20.47 -17.71 -5.71
C PHE A 90 19.86 -18.51 -6.87
N ILE A 91 18.74 -18.05 -7.40
CA ILE A 91 18.06 -18.70 -8.54
C ILE A 91 18.91 -18.56 -9.81
N THR A 92 19.46 -17.37 -10.06
CA THR A 92 20.33 -17.13 -11.21
C THR A 92 21.55 -18.06 -11.21
N ASN A 93 22.20 -18.25 -10.07
CA ASN A 93 23.34 -19.15 -9.95
C ASN A 93 22.93 -20.62 -10.13
N ALA A 94 21.77 -21.03 -9.61
CA ALA A 94 21.25 -22.38 -9.83
C ALA A 94 20.95 -22.66 -11.32
N PHE A 95 20.37 -21.71 -12.04
CA PHE A 95 20.15 -21.82 -13.49
C PHE A 95 21.44 -21.83 -14.29
N LYS A 96 22.42 -20.98 -13.92
CA LYS A 96 23.75 -20.99 -14.55
C LYS A 96 24.47 -22.32 -14.38
N ALA A 97 24.32 -22.97 -13.22
CA ALA A 97 24.93 -24.28 -12.95
C ALA A 97 24.41 -25.39 -13.87
N ILE A 98 23.19 -25.24 -14.41
CA ILE A 98 22.60 -26.19 -15.38
C ILE A 98 22.63 -25.65 -16.83
N GLY A 99 23.44 -24.59 -17.08
CA GLY A 99 23.65 -24.03 -18.42
C GLY A 99 22.51 -23.17 -18.96
N LEU A 100 21.57 -22.73 -18.10
CA LEU A 100 20.46 -21.87 -18.50
C LEU A 100 20.70 -20.43 -18.07
N GLU A 101 20.36 -19.47 -18.95
CA GLU A 101 20.35 -18.06 -18.63
C GLU A 101 18.99 -17.64 -18.05
N THR A 102 19.01 -16.87 -16.94
CA THR A 102 17.81 -16.27 -16.39
C THR A 102 17.55 -14.90 -17.01
N PRO A 103 16.28 -14.52 -17.23
CA PRO A 103 15.96 -13.16 -17.63
C PRO A 103 16.38 -12.18 -16.54
N THR A 104 16.86 -11.02 -16.96
CA THR A 104 17.28 -9.98 -16.03
C THR A 104 16.10 -9.44 -15.21
N ILE A 105 16.27 -9.33 -13.89
CA ILE A 105 15.30 -8.70 -12.99
C ILE A 105 15.37 -7.16 -13.07
N TYR A 106 16.44 -6.62 -13.63
CA TYR A 106 16.59 -5.18 -13.75
C TYR A 106 15.75 -4.61 -14.89
N ASN A 107 15.45 -3.33 -14.82
CA ASN A 107 14.59 -2.60 -15.74
C ASN A 107 13.08 -2.91 -15.58
N ALA A 108 12.32 -2.63 -16.63
CA ALA A 108 10.85 -2.75 -16.63
C ALA A 108 10.31 -4.12 -16.25
N PRO A 109 10.86 -5.26 -16.74
CA PRO A 109 10.32 -6.59 -16.41
C PRO A 109 10.31 -6.87 -14.90
N GLY A 110 11.39 -6.53 -14.19
CA GLY A 110 11.46 -6.72 -12.75
C GLY A 110 10.52 -5.81 -11.98
N ILE A 111 10.39 -4.55 -12.39
CA ILE A 111 9.45 -3.60 -11.79
C ILE A 111 8.02 -4.12 -11.96
N ILE A 112 7.66 -4.60 -13.16
CA ILE A 112 6.32 -5.16 -13.45
C ILE A 112 6.06 -6.41 -12.60
N LEU A 113 7.03 -7.32 -12.48
CA LEU A 113 6.93 -8.52 -11.65
C LEU A 113 6.67 -8.15 -10.18
N VAL A 114 7.48 -7.24 -9.63
CA VAL A 114 7.34 -6.79 -8.24
C VAL A 114 5.98 -6.14 -8.01
N PHE A 115 5.54 -5.23 -8.89
CA PHE A 115 4.23 -4.59 -8.77
C PHE A 115 3.09 -5.59 -8.87
N SER A 116 3.17 -6.55 -9.79
CA SER A 116 2.16 -7.60 -9.95
C SER A 116 2.00 -8.44 -8.69
N LEU A 117 3.12 -8.93 -8.13
CA LEU A 117 3.13 -9.76 -6.93
C LEU A 117 2.89 -8.98 -5.64
N LYS A 118 3.17 -7.67 -5.63
CA LYS A 118 2.96 -6.81 -4.46
C LYS A 118 1.52 -6.34 -4.34
N PHE A 119 0.90 -5.96 -5.46
CA PHE A 119 -0.39 -5.27 -5.44
C PHE A 119 -1.58 -6.16 -5.81
N PHE A 120 -1.37 -7.43 -6.25
CA PHE A 120 -2.51 -8.33 -6.52
C PHE A 120 -3.48 -8.48 -5.35
N PRO A 121 -3.08 -8.41 -4.06
CA PRO A 121 -4.02 -8.60 -2.97
C PRO A 121 -5.14 -7.55 -2.94
N PHE A 122 -4.92 -6.34 -3.46
CA PHE A 122 -6.00 -5.35 -3.58
C PHE A 122 -7.10 -5.83 -4.51
N ILE A 123 -6.71 -6.33 -5.70
CA ILE A 123 -7.68 -6.86 -6.67
C ILE A 123 -8.30 -8.14 -6.12
N PHE A 124 -7.50 -9.02 -5.53
CA PHE A 124 -7.94 -10.28 -4.92
C PHE A 124 -9.02 -10.05 -3.85
N LEU A 125 -8.72 -9.28 -2.81
CA LEU A 125 -9.62 -9.10 -1.67
C LEU A 125 -10.92 -8.38 -2.08
N MET A 126 -10.82 -7.34 -2.91
CA MET A 126 -12.00 -6.62 -3.39
C MET A 126 -12.89 -7.49 -4.27
N THR A 127 -12.28 -8.26 -5.18
CA THR A 127 -12.99 -9.17 -6.08
C THR A 127 -13.62 -10.34 -5.31
N GLN A 128 -12.89 -10.92 -4.35
CA GLN A 128 -13.40 -12.02 -3.52
C GLN A 128 -14.61 -11.58 -2.69
N THR A 129 -14.52 -10.41 -2.04
CA THR A 129 -15.65 -9.85 -1.28
C THR A 129 -16.86 -9.63 -2.18
N ALA A 130 -16.66 -9.08 -3.38
CA ALA A 130 -17.75 -8.89 -4.33
C ALA A 130 -18.36 -10.23 -4.80
N LEU A 131 -17.51 -11.23 -5.12
CA LEU A 131 -17.97 -12.55 -5.53
C LEU A 131 -18.78 -13.27 -4.45
N ASN A 132 -18.40 -13.11 -3.18
CA ASN A 132 -19.13 -13.68 -2.05
C ASN A 132 -20.51 -13.05 -1.86
N ASN A 133 -20.72 -11.82 -2.35
CA ASN A 133 -21.95 -11.05 -2.23
C ASN A 133 -22.82 -11.07 -3.51
N VAL A 134 -22.40 -11.75 -4.57
CA VAL A 134 -23.22 -11.94 -5.79
C VAL A 134 -24.35 -12.92 -5.49
N ASN A 135 -25.60 -12.50 -5.71
CA ASN A 135 -26.74 -13.39 -5.56
C ASN A 135 -26.67 -14.54 -6.59
N LYS A 136 -26.67 -15.78 -6.08
CA LYS A 136 -26.57 -17.00 -6.89
C LYS A 136 -27.71 -17.13 -7.91
N SER A 137 -28.88 -16.59 -7.62
CA SER A 137 -30.04 -16.66 -8.53
C SER A 137 -29.74 -16.10 -9.94
N PHE A 138 -28.84 -15.14 -10.08
CA PHE A 138 -28.42 -14.65 -11.41
C PHE A 138 -27.64 -15.70 -12.20
N GLU A 139 -26.79 -16.47 -11.51
CA GLU A 139 -26.01 -17.55 -12.12
C GLU A 139 -26.90 -18.74 -12.47
N ASP A 140 -27.86 -19.08 -11.57
CA ASP A 140 -28.83 -20.16 -11.78
C ASP A 140 -29.81 -19.83 -12.94
N ALA A 141 -30.25 -18.57 -13.04
CA ALA A 141 -31.07 -18.13 -14.17
C ALA A 141 -30.33 -18.23 -15.52
N ALA A 142 -29.06 -17.86 -15.55
CA ALA A 142 -28.24 -18.00 -16.74
C ALA A 142 -27.99 -19.47 -17.11
N GLU A 143 -27.84 -20.36 -16.13
CA GLU A 143 -27.75 -21.80 -16.34
C GLU A 143 -29.04 -22.37 -16.93
N ASN A 144 -30.20 -21.98 -16.38
CA ASN A 144 -31.51 -22.37 -16.91
C ASN A 144 -31.77 -21.89 -18.33
N LEU A 145 -31.12 -20.77 -18.73
CA LEU A 145 -31.12 -20.25 -20.11
C LEU A 145 -30.08 -20.92 -21.02
N GLY A 146 -29.42 -22.01 -20.58
CA GLY A 146 -28.48 -22.79 -21.37
C GLY A 146 -27.04 -22.23 -21.42
N CYS A 147 -26.68 -21.26 -20.57
CA CYS A 147 -25.32 -20.76 -20.54
C CYS A 147 -24.35 -21.80 -19.96
N ASN A 148 -23.27 -22.09 -20.67
CA ASN A 148 -22.19 -22.90 -20.12
C ASN A 148 -21.41 -22.12 -19.01
N PRO A 149 -20.59 -22.80 -18.17
CA PRO A 149 -19.90 -22.16 -17.04
C PRO A 149 -19.06 -20.92 -17.42
N TRP A 150 -18.40 -20.97 -18.61
CA TRP A 150 -17.59 -19.85 -19.09
C TRP A 150 -18.45 -18.66 -19.55
N GLN A 151 -19.57 -18.92 -20.21
CA GLN A 151 -20.54 -17.90 -20.63
C GLN A 151 -21.17 -17.26 -19.39
N ARG A 152 -21.55 -18.03 -18.38
CA ARG A 152 -22.07 -17.57 -17.09
C ARG A 152 -21.07 -16.65 -16.39
N PHE A 153 -19.81 -17.08 -16.28
CA PHE A 153 -18.76 -16.22 -15.72
C PHE A 153 -18.61 -14.92 -16.50
N ARG A 154 -18.43 -14.99 -17.83
CA ARG A 154 -18.14 -13.80 -18.65
C ARG A 154 -19.33 -12.84 -18.79
N LYS A 155 -20.57 -13.37 -18.91
CA LYS A 155 -21.77 -12.55 -19.19
C LYS A 155 -22.52 -12.11 -17.94
N VAL A 156 -22.38 -12.82 -16.81
CA VAL A 156 -23.13 -12.55 -15.58
C VAL A 156 -22.17 -12.18 -14.44
N THR A 157 -21.32 -13.11 -14.00
CA THR A 157 -20.50 -12.94 -12.81
C THR A 157 -19.50 -11.79 -12.96
N LEU A 158 -18.71 -11.79 -14.04
CA LEU A 158 -17.67 -10.76 -14.27
C LEU A 158 -18.24 -9.33 -14.38
N PRO A 159 -19.34 -9.06 -15.13
CA PRO A 159 -19.95 -7.73 -15.13
C PRO A 159 -20.46 -7.26 -13.76
N LEU A 160 -20.99 -8.18 -12.94
CA LEU A 160 -21.47 -7.86 -11.60
C LEU A 160 -20.35 -7.49 -10.64
N VAL A 161 -19.20 -8.16 -10.72
CA VAL A 161 -18.03 -7.88 -9.87
C VAL A 161 -17.08 -6.84 -10.47
N PHE A 162 -17.29 -6.42 -11.72
CA PHE A 162 -16.42 -5.46 -12.42
C PHE A 162 -16.19 -4.14 -11.66
N PRO A 163 -17.17 -3.55 -10.94
CA PRO A 163 -16.92 -2.38 -10.10
C PRO A 163 -15.86 -2.62 -9.02
N ALA A 164 -15.88 -3.78 -8.38
CA ALA A 164 -14.89 -4.14 -7.35
C ALA A 164 -13.51 -4.41 -7.97
N VAL A 165 -13.46 -5.16 -9.08
CA VAL A 165 -12.22 -5.39 -9.84
C VAL A 165 -11.60 -4.07 -10.28
N SER A 166 -12.40 -3.16 -10.86
CA SER A 166 -11.90 -1.85 -11.32
C SER A 166 -11.41 -0.98 -10.17
N THR A 167 -12.06 -1.05 -9.01
CA THR A 167 -11.60 -0.34 -7.80
C THR A 167 -10.23 -0.86 -7.35
N GLY A 168 -10.06 -2.17 -7.23
CA GLY A 168 -8.77 -2.78 -6.91
C GLY A 168 -7.69 -2.44 -7.94
N ALA A 169 -8.02 -2.51 -9.23
CA ALA A 169 -7.09 -2.19 -10.31
C ALA A 169 -6.62 -0.72 -10.29
N ILE A 170 -7.52 0.23 -10.04
CA ILE A 170 -7.14 1.65 -9.97
C ILE A 170 -6.30 1.93 -8.73
N ILE A 171 -6.58 1.30 -7.59
CA ILE A 171 -5.72 1.39 -6.41
C ILE A 171 -4.31 0.85 -6.74
N CYS A 172 -4.20 -0.33 -7.38
CA CYS A 172 -2.93 -0.89 -7.83
C CYS A 172 -2.18 0.09 -8.74
N PHE A 173 -2.85 0.68 -9.72
CA PHE A 173 -2.27 1.62 -10.66
C PHE A 173 -1.73 2.87 -9.97
N VAL A 174 -2.52 3.49 -9.09
CA VAL A 174 -2.11 4.69 -8.34
C VAL A 174 -0.93 4.39 -7.42
N LEU A 175 -0.93 3.26 -6.72
CA LEU A 175 0.18 2.85 -5.87
C LEU A 175 1.45 2.53 -6.68
N SER A 176 1.31 1.91 -7.85
CA SER A 176 2.45 1.63 -8.75
C SER A 176 3.10 2.91 -9.28
N ILE A 177 2.31 3.93 -9.64
CA ILE A 177 2.83 5.24 -10.07
C ILE A 177 3.49 5.98 -8.90
N ALA A 178 2.92 5.86 -7.70
CA ALA A 178 3.40 6.54 -6.52
C ALA A 178 4.65 5.89 -5.91
N ASP A 179 4.94 4.63 -6.24
CA ASP A 179 6.10 3.93 -5.70
C ASP A 179 7.40 4.49 -6.26
N PHE A 180 8.27 4.86 -5.34
CA PHE A 180 9.62 5.33 -5.62
C PHE A 180 10.64 4.20 -5.46
N GLY A 181 10.49 3.39 -4.41
CA GLY A 181 11.53 2.45 -3.97
C GLY A 181 11.84 1.37 -5.00
N THR A 182 10.82 0.75 -5.58
CA THR A 182 11.01 -0.32 -6.57
C THR A 182 11.72 0.17 -7.84
N PRO A 183 11.29 1.26 -8.51
CA PRO A 183 12.02 1.80 -9.66
C PRO A 183 13.42 2.32 -9.32
N ALA A 184 13.64 2.85 -8.11
CA ALA A 184 14.95 3.33 -7.69
C ALA A 184 15.97 2.19 -7.55
N ILE A 185 15.52 1.03 -7.05
CA ILE A 185 16.37 -0.13 -6.81
C ILE A 185 16.57 -0.97 -8.10
N LEU A 186 15.48 -1.24 -8.85
CA LEU A 186 15.51 -2.12 -10.02
C LEU A 186 15.76 -1.40 -11.34
N GLY A 187 15.54 -0.11 -11.41
CA GLY A 187 15.47 0.63 -12.68
C GLY A 187 16.75 0.65 -13.50
N ARG A 188 17.95 0.75 -12.88
CA ARG A 188 19.26 0.79 -13.56
C ARG A 188 19.27 1.62 -14.86
N GLY A 189 18.70 2.85 -14.82
CA GLY A 189 18.55 3.71 -16.00
C GLY A 189 17.13 3.75 -16.58
N PHE A 190 16.25 2.81 -16.26
CA PHE A 190 14.83 2.90 -16.54
C PHE A 190 14.16 3.84 -15.51
N ARG A 191 14.05 5.10 -15.88
CA ARG A 191 13.57 6.16 -14.99
C ARG A 191 12.07 6.31 -15.08
N THR A 192 11.43 6.45 -13.91
CA THR A 192 10.02 6.81 -13.74
C THR A 192 9.89 8.24 -13.25
N LEU A 193 8.70 8.82 -13.29
CA LEU A 193 8.48 10.19 -12.80
C LEU A 193 8.87 10.34 -11.32
N SER A 194 8.63 9.31 -10.48
CA SER A 194 9.00 9.34 -9.06
C SER A 194 10.52 9.43 -8.86
N THR A 195 11.31 8.69 -9.65
CA THR A 195 12.78 8.75 -9.59
C THR A 195 13.34 10.02 -10.21
N ILE A 196 12.70 10.54 -11.26
CA ILE A 196 13.05 11.83 -11.88
C ILE A 196 12.76 12.99 -10.91
N ALA A 197 11.64 12.96 -10.18
CA ALA A 197 11.31 14.00 -9.21
C ALA A 197 12.37 14.08 -8.09
N LEU A 198 12.80 12.93 -7.53
CA LEU A 198 13.88 12.91 -6.54
C LEU A 198 15.21 13.38 -7.13
N GLY A 199 15.55 12.94 -8.34
CA GLY A 199 16.78 13.36 -9.03
C GLY A 199 16.82 14.88 -9.28
N ALA A 200 15.70 15.45 -9.74
CA ALA A 200 15.56 16.90 -9.92
C ALA A 200 15.66 17.65 -8.57
N TYR A 201 14.97 17.15 -7.53
CA TYR A 201 15.06 17.74 -6.19
C TYR A 201 16.49 17.77 -5.64
N ARG A 202 17.24 16.67 -5.79
CA ARG A 202 18.65 16.60 -5.35
C ARG A 202 19.60 17.47 -6.16
N SER A 203 19.35 17.63 -7.45
CA SER A 203 20.17 18.47 -8.32
C SER A 203 19.92 19.97 -8.13
N GLU A 204 18.75 20.34 -7.57
CA GLU A 204 18.34 21.71 -7.29
C GLU A 204 18.53 22.09 -5.80
N LEU A 205 19.29 21.28 -5.03
CA LEU A 205 19.64 21.57 -3.64
C LEU A 205 20.40 22.91 -3.57
N GLY A 206 19.78 23.91 -2.91
CA GLY A 206 20.28 25.28 -2.82
C GLY A 206 19.57 26.29 -3.72
N GLY A 207 18.65 25.84 -4.63
CA GLY A 207 17.78 26.67 -5.46
C GLY A 207 16.29 26.35 -5.24
N ALA A 208 15.42 27.02 -6.01
CA ALA A 208 14.00 26.67 -6.03
C ALA A 208 13.80 25.34 -6.78
N PRO A 209 13.24 24.29 -6.18
CA PRO A 209 13.10 22.97 -6.79
C PRO A 209 11.95 22.91 -7.81
N THR A 210 11.99 23.82 -8.78
CA THR A 210 10.87 24.10 -9.71
C THR A 210 10.59 22.92 -10.63
N MET A 211 11.62 22.21 -11.10
CA MET A 211 11.44 21.03 -11.95
C MET A 211 10.89 19.84 -11.16
N ALA A 212 11.38 19.63 -9.94
CA ALA A 212 10.87 18.58 -9.06
C ALA A 212 9.38 18.81 -8.75
N VAL A 213 8.98 20.05 -8.45
CA VAL A 213 7.58 20.44 -8.24
C VAL A 213 6.74 20.23 -9.52
N THR A 214 7.25 20.60 -10.69
CA THR A 214 6.53 20.43 -11.95
C THR A 214 6.25 18.95 -12.27
N VAL A 215 7.25 18.08 -12.12
CA VAL A 215 7.10 16.62 -12.29
C VAL A 215 6.11 16.05 -11.25
N SER A 216 6.14 16.56 -10.03
CA SER A 216 5.24 16.19 -8.95
C SER A 216 3.78 16.53 -9.26
N ILE A 217 3.52 17.72 -9.80
CA ILE A 217 2.16 18.13 -10.25
C ILE A 217 1.66 17.20 -11.36
N LEU A 218 2.52 16.80 -12.30
CA LEU A 218 2.14 15.85 -13.34
C LEU A 218 1.77 14.48 -12.77
N MET A 219 2.54 13.95 -11.81
CA MET A 219 2.20 12.70 -11.11
C MET A 219 0.85 12.79 -10.39
N MET A 220 0.61 13.91 -9.70
CA MET A 220 -0.65 14.16 -9.02
C MET A 220 -1.82 14.22 -10.01
N ALA A 221 -1.63 14.88 -11.16
CA ALA A 221 -2.66 14.96 -12.21
C ALA A 221 -3.04 13.57 -12.76
N ILE A 222 -2.05 12.69 -13.00
CA ILE A 222 -2.28 11.31 -13.45
C ILE A 222 -3.09 10.53 -12.40
N SER A 223 -2.72 10.63 -11.12
CA SER A 223 -3.43 9.98 -10.03
C SER A 223 -4.87 10.49 -9.91
N MET A 224 -5.08 11.81 -10.04
CA MET A 224 -6.42 12.41 -10.02
C MET A 224 -7.29 11.96 -11.19
N ILE A 225 -6.73 11.88 -12.41
CA ILE A 225 -7.43 11.36 -13.59
C ILE A 225 -7.86 9.90 -13.34
N ALA A 226 -6.99 9.07 -12.82
CA ALA A 226 -7.32 7.67 -12.50
C ALA A 226 -8.52 7.57 -11.54
N LEU A 227 -8.58 8.44 -10.52
CA LEU A 227 -9.70 8.49 -9.58
C LEU A 227 -11.00 9.00 -10.20
N VAL A 228 -10.92 10.02 -11.04
CA VAL A 228 -12.12 10.51 -11.76
C VAL A 228 -12.69 9.38 -12.62
N ILE A 229 -11.82 8.62 -13.30
CA ILE A 229 -12.21 7.43 -14.06
C ILE A 229 -12.90 6.41 -13.14
N GLN A 230 -12.31 6.10 -11.97
CA GLN A 230 -12.91 5.19 -10.98
C GLN A 230 -14.31 5.63 -10.57
N ARG A 231 -14.47 6.90 -10.18
CA ARG A 231 -15.77 7.45 -9.78
C ARG A 231 -16.82 7.33 -10.88
N ARG A 232 -16.44 7.60 -12.13
CA ARG A 232 -17.35 7.44 -13.28
C ARG A 232 -17.76 5.99 -13.52
N ILE A 233 -16.83 5.04 -13.37
CA ILE A 233 -17.12 3.60 -13.49
C ILE A 233 -18.10 3.17 -12.39
N LEU A 234 -17.85 3.55 -11.14
CA LEU A 234 -18.71 3.20 -9.99
C LEU A 234 -20.10 3.84 -10.09
N ALA A 235 -20.20 5.09 -10.58
CA ALA A 235 -21.49 5.78 -10.73
C ALA A 235 -22.40 5.12 -11.77
N LYS A 236 -21.83 4.53 -12.85
CA LYS A 236 -22.60 3.91 -13.94
C LYS A 236 -23.10 2.50 -13.61
N LYS A 237 -22.55 1.81 -12.61
CA LYS A 237 -22.83 0.39 -12.34
C LYS A 237 -23.19 0.16 -10.87
N ARG A 238 -24.28 0.78 -10.41
CA ARG A 238 -24.89 0.41 -9.12
C ARG A 238 -25.76 -0.82 -9.33
N TYR A 239 -25.25 -2.00 -9.05
CA TYR A 239 -26.06 -3.19 -8.92
C TYR A 239 -26.55 -3.29 -7.49
N ALA A 240 -27.87 -3.32 -7.28
CA ALA A 240 -28.45 -3.65 -5.99
C ALA A 240 -28.14 -5.12 -5.70
N SER A 241 -27.24 -5.39 -4.77
CA SER A 241 -27.04 -6.74 -4.25
C SER A 241 -28.09 -6.98 -3.18
N SER A 242 -29.10 -7.83 -3.47
CA SER A 242 -29.88 -8.42 -2.41
C SER A 242 -29.02 -9.50 -1.73
N LEU A 243 -28.86 -9.40 -0.41
CA LEU A 243 -28.11 -10.38 0.40
C LEU A 243 -28.86 -11.73 0.55
N THR A 244 -29.91 -11.95 -0.26
CA THR A 244 -30.65 -13.20 -0.33
C THR A 244 -29.97 -14.16 -1.29
N ASN A 245 -29.86 -15.43 -0.93
CA ASN A 245 -29.29 -16.52 -1.74
C ASN A 245 -27.79 -16.31 -2.09
N LEU A 246 -26.94 -16.24 -1.06
CA LEU A 246 -25.48 -16.14 -1.24
C LEU A 246 -24.89 -17.45 -1.79
N PRO A 247 -23.84 -17.38 -2.62
CA PRO A 247 -23.21 -18.58 -3.18
C PRO A 247 -22.49 -19.38 -2.09
N VAL A 248 -22.74 -20.68 -2.08
CA VAL A 248 -22.04 -21.62 -1.19
C VAL A 248 -20.87 -22.23 -1.97
N PRO A 249 -19.64 -22.22 -1.43
CA PRO A 249 -18.49 -22.82 -2.09
C PRO A 249 -18.67 -24.31 -2.35
N VAL A 250 -18.41 -24.74 -3.59
CA VAL A 250 -18.58 -26.14 -4.04
C VAL A 250 -17.32 -26.94 -3.73
N LYS A 251 -17.48 -28.18 -3.23
CA LYS A 251 -16.38 -29.11 -3.06
C LYS A 251 -16.04 -29.75 -4.40
N LEU A 252 -14.78 -29.64 -4.81
CA LEU A 252 -14.27 -30.34 -5.99
C LEU A 252 -13.69 -31.69 -5.58
N GLU A 253 -13.73 -32.65 -6.53
CA GLU A 253 -13.18 -33.98 -6.35
C GLU A 253 -12.05 -34.27 -7.34
N GLY A 254 -11.20 -35.24 -6.99
CA GLY A 254 -10.14 -35.74 -7.85
C GLY A 254 -9.02 -34.73 -8.11
N TRP A 255 -8.39 -34.83 -9.27
CA TRP A 255 -7.21 -34.05 -9.66
C TRP A 255 -7.48 -32.53 -9.78
N LYS A 256 -8.72 -32.15 -10.14
CA LYS A 256 -9.12 -30.73 -10.22
C LYS A 256 -9.02 -30.03 -8.86
N ASN A 257 -9.39 -30.72 -7.79
CA ASN A 257 -9.26 -30.21 -6.44
C ASN A 257 -7.78 -29.96 -6.07
N TRP A 258 -6.91 -30.93 -6.38
CA TRP A 258 -5.46 -30.78 -6.15
C TRP A 258 -4.87 -29.62 -6.97
N GLY A 259 -5.22 -29.53 -8.26
CA GLY A 259 -4.73 -28.46 -9.14
C GLY A 259 -5.06 -27.05 -8.61
N ILE A 260 -6.30 -26.84 -8.16
CA ILE A 260 -6.71 -25.54 -7.61
C ILE A 260 -6.02 -25.24 -6.27
N HIS A 261 -5.87 -26.24 -5.40
CA HIS A 261 -5.13 -26.04 -4.15
C HIS A 261 -3.67 -25.68 -4.40
N ILE A 262 -2.97 -26.40 -5.29
CA ILE A 262 -1.58 -26.11 -5.66
C ILE A 262 -1.48 -24.71 -6.27
N PHE A 263 -2.40 -24.34 -7.17
CA PHE A 263 -2.42 -23.02 -7.77
C PHE A 263 -2.58 -21.91 -6.70
N CYS A 264 -3.61 -22.00 -5.85
CA CYS A 264 -3.91 -20.95 -4.88
C CYS A 264 -2.81 -20.80 -3.81
N HIS A 265 -2.36 -21.91 -3.24
CA HIS A 265 -1.30 -21.88 -2.22
C HIS A 265 0.06 -21.55 -2.84
N GLY A 266 0.39 -22.14 -4.00
CA GLY A 266 1.64 -21.90 -4.70
C GLY A 266 1.81 -20.42 -5.09
N LEU A 267 0.75 -19.81 -5.60
CA LEU A 267 0.76 -18.40 -5.99
C LEU A 267 1.02 -17.47 -4.79
N VAL A 268 0.33 -17.70 -3.67
CA VAL A 268 0.52 -16.90 -2.46
C VAL A 268 1.89 -17.14 -1.85
N LEU A 269 2.41 -18.38 -1.88
CA LEU A 269 3.77 -18.70 -1.45
C LEU A 269 4.82 -17.98 -2.31
N ILE A 270 4.64 -17.95 -3.65
CA ILE A 270 5.53 -17.19 -4.56
C ILE A 270 5.50 -15.68 -4.18
N ALA A 271 4.35 -15.13 -3.88
CA ALA A 271 4.24 -13.74 -3.46
C ALA A 271 4.88 -13.48 -2.09
N MET A 272 4.95 -14.48 -1.21
CA MET A 272 5.62 -14.40 0.10
C MET A 272 7.13 -14.66 0.03
N LEU A 273 7.65 -15.23 -1.07
CA LEU A 273 9.08 -15.54 -1.23
C LEU A 273 10.00 -14.36 -0.87
N PRO A 274 9.74 -13.10 -1.32
CA PRO A 274 10.56 -11.97 -0.93
C PRO A 274 10.73 -11.82 0.57
N SER A 275 9.64 -11.92 1.33
CA SER A 275 9.67 -11.79 2.78
C SER A 275 10.44 -12.95 3.44
N ILE A 276 10.24 -14.18 2.96
CA ILE A 276 10.93 -15.38 3.45
C ILE A 276 12.44 -15.26 3.18
N VAL A 277 12.82 -14.87 1.97
CA VAL A 277 14.23 -14.70 1.58
C VAL A 277 14.91 -13.64 2.42
N VAL A 278 14.26 -12.51 2.67
CA VAL A 278 14.81 -11.45 3.51
C VAL A 278 15.05 -11.93 4.94
N ILE A 279 14.08 -12.62 5.54
CA ILE A 279 14.22 -13.18 6.89
C ILE A 279 15.37 -14.21 6.92
N TYR A 280 15.42 -15.11 5.93
CA TYR A 280 16.48 -16.10 5.82
C TYR A 280 17.87 -15.45 5.69
N THR A 281 18.00 -14.46 4.80
CA THR A 281 19.28 -13.81 4.53
C THR A 281 19.74 -12.87 5.64
N SER A 282 18.83 -12.41 6.50
CA SER A 282 19.17 -11.58 7.66
C SER A 282 20.05 -12.29 8.70
N ILE A 283 19.97 -13.62 8.74
CA ILE A 283 20.74 -14.48 9.64
C ILE A 283 21.93 -15.15 8.96
N LEU A 284 22.19 -14.84 7.69
CA LEU A 284 23.39 -15.32 7.00
C LEU A 284 24.57 -14.38 7.24
N LYS A 285 25.78 -14.96 7.30
CA LYS A 285 27.01 -14.18 7.34
C LYS A 285 27.26 -13.51 6.00
N THR A 286 27.62 -12.23 6.03
CA THR A 286 27.87 -11.43 4.84
C THR A 286 29.25 -10.79 4.89
N LYS A 287 29.91 -10.69 3.72
CA LYS A 287 31.12 -9.90 3.54
C LYS A 287 30.88 -8.95 2.37
N GLY A 288 30.48 -7.70 2.68
CA GLY A 288 29.97 -6.76 1.68
C GLY A 288 28.71 -7.31 0.98
N PRO A 289 28.67 -7.33 -0.34
CA PRO A 289 27.53 -7.81 -1.12
C PRO A 289 27.44 -9.34 -1.24
N VAL A 290 28.37 -10.10 -0.64
CA VAL A 290 28.47 -11.56 -0.79
C VAL A 290 28.05 -12.28 0.49
N PHE A 291 27.19 -13.30 0.35
CA PHE A 291 26.90 -14.23 1.43
C PHE A 291 27.99 -15.30 1.49
N VAL A 292 28.72 -15.36 2.62
CA VAL A 292 29.91 -16.23 2.76
C VAL A 292 29.62 -17.58 3.39
N GLY A 293 28.34 -17.92 3.56
CA GLY A 293 27.91 -19.17 4.19
C GLY A 293 27.98 -19.14 5.72
N GLY A 294 27.21 -20.03 6.34
CA GLY A 294 27.04 -20.07 7.80
C GLY A 294 26.03 -19.04 8.32
N PHE A 295 25.49 -19.37 9.51
CA PHE A 295 24.52 -18.51 10.20
C PHE A 295 25.24 -17.64 11.23
N GLY A 296 24.72 -16.42 11.44
CA GLY A 296 25.24 -15.49 12.44
C GLY A 296 24.33 -14.27 12.61
N PHE A 297 24.53 -13.55 13.70
CA PHE A 297 23.79 -12.31 14.00
C PHE A 297 24.65 -11.07 13.78
N GLU A 298 25.71 -11.19 12.98
CA GLU A 298 26.66 -10.10 12.71
C GLU A 298 25.99 -8.87 12.07
N SER A 299 25.00 -9.09 11.19
CA SER A 299 24.20 -8.02 10.58
C SER A 299 23.38 -7.24 11.62
N TYR A 300 22.79 -7.94 12.60
CA TYR A 300 22.07 -7.30 13.71
C TYR A 300 23.01 -6.55 14.65
N GLN A 301 24.18 -7.12 14.99
CA GLN A 301 25.18 -6.44 15.81
C GLN A 301 25.69 -5.17 15.13
N ARG A 302 25.89 -5.21 13.80
CA ARG A 302 26.27 -4.04 13.02
C ARG A 302 25.22 -2.94 13.09
N ILE A 303 23.94 -3.26 12.94
CA ILE A 303 22.86 -2.28 13.05
C ILE A 303 22.86 -1.58 14.41
N TRP A 304 23.00 -2.35 15.50
CA TRP A 304 23.03 -1.79 16.86
C TRP A 304 24.23 -0.90 17.10
N ARG A 305 25.35 -1.14 16.42
CA ARG A 305 26.56 -0.33 16.55
C ARG A 305 26.51 0.91 15.66
N ASP A 306 26.07 0.76 14.40
CA ASP A 306 26.29 1.76 13.34
C ASP A 306 25.02 2.56 13.01
N ALA A 307 23.82 2.06 13.33
CA ALA A 307 22.55 2.69 12.97
C ALA A 307 21.40 2.47 13.98
N PRO A 308 21.63 2.53 15.30
CA PRO A 308 20.56 2.33 16.29
C PRO A 308 19.47 3.42 16.18
N GLU A 309 19.86 4.63 15.76
CA GLU A 309 18.96 5.76 15.58
C GLU A 309 17.89 5.50 14.51
N ALA A 310 18.21 4.74 13.47
CA ALA A 310 17.25 4.40 12.43
C ALA A 310 16.07 3.59 12.97
N ILE A 311 16.32 2.69 13.92
CA ILE A 311 15.27 1.92 14.61
C ILE A 311 14.45 2.85 15.49
N PHE A 312 15.12 3.62 16.37
CA PHE A 312 14.44 4.53 17.28
C PHE A 312 13.57 5.56 16.54
N ASN A 313 14.12 6.21 15.50
CA ASN A 313 13.39 7.20 14.70
C ASN A 313 12.17 6.59 14.00
N SER A 314 12.30 5.38 13.43
CA SER A 314 11.18 4.73 12.78
C SER A 314 10.02 4.47 13.74
N PHE A 315 10.29 3.99 14.94
CA PHE A 315 9.24 3.76 15.94
C PHE A 315 8.69 5.07 16.50
N SER A 316 9.55 6.00 16.92
CA SER A 316 9.11 7.24 17.55
C SER A 316 8.28 8.12 16.62
N LEU A 317 8.72 8.34 15.37
CA LEU A 317 7.99 9.13 14.38
C LEU A 317 6.64 8.48 14.01
N SER A 318 6.64 7.16 13.83
CA SER A 318 5.42 6.44 13.45
C SER A 318 4.42 6.34 14.59
N ILE A 319 4.87 6.14 15.83
CA ILE A 319 4.01 6.13 17.03
C ILE A 319 3.43 7.52 17.24
N THR A 320 4.24 8.57 17.16
CA THR A 320 3.78 9.97 17.32
C THR A 320 2.71 10.29 16.28
N ALA A 321 2.94 9.97 15.01
CA ALA A 321 1.94 10.17 13.97
C ALA A 321 0.67 9.36 14.22
N ALA A 322 0.78 8.08 14.62
CA ALA A 322 -0.36 7.22 14.91
C ALA A 322 -1.19 7.72 16.11
N LEU A 323 -0.56 8.25 17.16
CA LEU A 323 -1.23 8.87 18.31
C LEU A 323 -2.02 10.12 17.89
N LEU A 324 -1.42 10.99 17.09
CA LEU A 324 -2.10 12.17 16.55
C LEU A 324 -3.28 11.78 15.67
N ILE A 325 -3.11 10.75 14.82
CA ILE A 325 -4.18 10.21 13.98
C ILE A 325 -5.31 9.63 14.83
N THR A 326 -5.00 8.92 15.90
CA THR A 326 -5.97 8.35 16.83
C THR A 326 -6.90 9.42 17.38
N ILE A 327 -6.33 10.52 17.89
CA ILE A 327 -7.09 11.63 18.44
C ILE A 327 -7.93 12.32 17.35
N ALA A 328 -7.29 12.70 16.24
CA ALA A 328 -7.96 13.41 15.16
C ALA A 328 -9.08 12.57 14.51
N SER A 329 -8.84 11.27 14.31
CA SER A 329 -9.81 10.38 13.67
C SER A 329 -11.08 10.19 14.49
N ALA A 330 -10.99 10.18 15.83
CA ALA A 330 -12.17 10.08 16.70
C ALA A 330 -13.13 11.26 16.48
N PHE A 331 -12.60 12.49 16.49
CA PHE A 331 -13.40 13.69 16.27
C PHE A 331 -13.89 13.84 14.83
N ILE A 332 -13.01 13.65 13.85
CA ILE A 332 -13.34 13.81 12.43
C ILE A 332 -14.41 12.78 12.03
N SER A 333 -14.28 11.53 12.47
CA SER A 333 -15.25 10.46 12.17
C SER A 333 -16.60 10.75 12.79
N TYR A 334 -16.64 11.32 14.01
CA TYR A 334 -17.90 11.71 14.65
C TYR A 334 -18.62 12.78 13.82
N VAL A 335 -17.91 13.81 13.38
CA VAL A 335 -18.48 14.84 12.51
C VAL A 335 -18.99 14.26 11.19
N ILE A 336 -18.20 13.41 10.52
CA ILE A 336 -18.58 12.81 9.23
C ILE A 336 -19.82 11.91 9.35
N VAL A 337 -19.94 11.13 10.44
CA VAL A 337 -20.98 10.11 10.57
C VAL A 337 -22.25 10.65 11.21
N ARG A 338 -22.15 11.56 12.19
CA ARG A 338 -23.30 12.09 12.96
C ARG A 338 -23.89 13.38 12.39
N ARG A 339 -23.16 14.06 11.50
CA ARG A 339 -23.62 15.31 10.89
C ARG A 339 -23.91 15.11 9.40
N GLU A 340 -25.18 15.06 9.01
CA GLU A 340 -25.61 14.97 7.60
C GLU A 340 -25.60 16.34 6.95
N THR A 341 -24.42 16.99 6.89
CA THR A 341 -24.24 18.31 6.31
C THR A 341 -23.34 18.26 5.07
N ARG A 342 -23.45 19.26 4.19
CA ARG A 342 -22.54 19.42 3.05
C ARG A 342 -21.10 19.58 3.51
N VAL A 343 -20.87 20.18 4.67
CA VAL A 343 -19.55 20.35 5.27
C VAL A 343 -18.96 18.99 5.64
N ALA A 344 -19.73 18.12 6.31
CA ALA A 344 -19.30 16.77 6.66
C ALA A 344 -18.92 15.95 5.40
N ALA A 345 -19.72 16.04 4.34
CA ALA A 345 -19.42 15.41 3.05
C ALA A 345 -18.13 15.97 2.40
N SER A 346 -17.89 17.27 2.54
CA SER A 346 -16.66 17.91 2.04
C SER A 346 -15.44 17.47 2.84
N ILE A 347 -15.56 17.38 4.18
CA ILE A 347 -14.50 16.85 5.05
C ILE A 347 -14.17 15.40 4.67
N ASP A 348 -15.20 14.55 4.50
CA ASP A 348 -15.00 13.15 4.08
C ASP A 348 -14.26 13.04 2.74
N PHE A 349 -14.59 13.92 1.80
CA PHE A 349 -13.89 13.99 0.52
C PHE A 349 -12.43 14.45 0.68
N LEU A 350 -12.21 15.57 1.41
CA LEU A 350 -10.88 16.13 1.63
C LEU A 350 -9.94 15.15 2.34
N MET A 351 -10.48 14.34 3.27
CA MET A 351 -9.69 13.30 3.95
C MET A 351 -9.13 12.24 3.00
N MET A 352 -9.73 12.04 1.82
CA MET A 352 -9.22 11.07 0.85
C MET A 352 -8.10 11.64 -0.05
N VAL A 353 -8.02 12.94 -0.21
CA VAL A 353 -7.03 13.58 -1.11
C VAL A 353 -5.58 13.23 -0.76
N PRO A 354 -5.12 13.33 0.50
CA PRO A 354 -3.73 13.03 0.86
C PRO A 354 -3.32 11.58 0.61
N TYR A 355 -4.27 10.64 0.70
CA TYR A 355 -4.02 9.22 0.41
C TYR A 355 -3.55 8.99 -1.04
N LEU A 356 -3.98 9.85 -1.94
CA LEU A 356 -3.80 9.73 -3.38
C LEU A 356 -2.57 10.49 -3.89
N VAL A 357 -2.06 11.41 -3.07
CA VAL A 357 -0.86 12.17 -3.41
C VAL A 357 0.37 11.28 -3.21
N PRO A 358 1.20 11.07 -4.25
CA PRO A 358 2.45 10.33 -4.10
C PRO A 358 3.34 10.93 -3.00
N GLY A 359 4.03 10.06 -2.23
CA GLY A 359 4.85 10.49 -1.10
C GLY A 359 5.91 11.51 -1.46
N VAL A 360 6.59 11.28 -2.57
CA VAL A 360 7.60 12.21 -3.13
C VAL A 360 7.00 13.60 -3.37
N VAL A 361 5.79 13.66 -3.96
CA VAL A 361 5.09 14.91 -4.26
C VAL A 361 4.79 15.70 -3.01
N MET A 362 4.22 15.01 -2.01
CA MET A 362 3.88 15.66 -0.74
C MET A 362 5.13 16.16 -0.01
N ALA A 363 6.18 15.36 0.03
CA ALA A 363 7.43 15.72 0.68
C ALA A 363 8.07 16.97 0.04
N ILE A 364 8.17 17.00 -1.29
CA ILE A 364 8.70 18.17 -2.02
C ILE A 364 7.84 19.41 -1.70
N GLY A 365 6.51 19.28 -1.73
CA GLY A 365 5.61 20.38 -1.39
C GLY A 365 5.84 20.90 0.03
N PHE A 366 5.95 20.02 1.01
CA PHE A 366 6.16 20.38 2.42
C PHE A 366 7.50 21.06 2.65
N VAL A 367 8.58 20.53 2.08
CA VAL A 367 9.90 21.17 2.19
C VAL A 367 9.89 22.53 1.52
N THR A 368 9.32 22.64 0.32
CA THR A 368 9.30 23.91 -0.42
C THR A 368 8.50 24.99 0.29
N VAL A 369 7.34 24.64 0.87
CA VAL A 369 6.44 25.62 1.50
C VAL A 369 6.85 25.93 2.93
N PHE A 370 7.12 24.91 3.73
CA PHE A 370 7.28 25.07 5.18
C PHE A 370 8.74 25.24 5.62
N ARG A 371 9.63 24.34 5.16
CA ARG A 371 11.04 24.38 5.59
C ARG A 371 11.76 25.64 5.12
N ASN A 372 11.46 26.09 3.89
CA ASN A 372 12.08 27.30 3.36
C ASN A 372 11.51 28.58 3.99
N ALA A 373 10.24 28.56 4.44
CA ALA A 373 9.61 29.73 5.06
C ALA A 373 9.98 29.90 6.54
N MET A 374 10.08 28.80 7.30
CA MET A 374 10.31 28.81 8.75
C MET A 374 11.17 27.58 9.14
N PRO A 375 12.48 27.58 8.83
CA PRO A 375 13.35 26.41 9.03
C PRO A 375 13.48 26.00 10.50
N ASP A 376 13.45 26.93 11.43
CA ASP A 376 13.60 26.67 12.86
C ASP A 376 12.38 25.93 13.47
N ILE A 377 11.19 26.12 12.89
CA ILE A 377 9.96 25.47 13.35
C ILE A 377 9.76 24.15 12.61
N PHE A 378 9.93 24.16 11.30
CA PHE A 378 9.69 23.00 10.44
C PHE A 378 10.97 22.19 10.21
N THR A 379 11.52 21.64 11.29
CA THR A 379 12.62 20.69 11.26
C THR A 379 12.24 19.42 10.49
N ALA A 380 13.22 18.59 10.13
CA ALA A 380 12.95 17.31 9.47
C ALA A 380 12.00 16.42 10.29
N THR A 381 12.16 16.38 11.62
CA THR A 381 11.28 15.65 12.54
C THR A 381 9.83 16.11 12.43
N VAL A 382 9.59 17.43 12.52
CA VAL A 382 8.23 18.00 12.45
C VAL A 382 7.61 17.72 11.09
N LEU A 383 8.34 17.92 10.01
CA LEU A 383 7.85 17.66 8.65
C LEU A 383 7.53 16.17 8.42
N LEU A 384 8.37 15.25 8.93
CA LEU A 384 8.11 13.81 8.83
C LEU A 384 6.83 13.42 9.57
N VAL A 385 6.67 13.88 10.82
CA VAL A 385 5.44 13.62 11.59
C VAL A 385 4.22 14.21 10.89
N MET A 386 4.29 15.43 10.36
CA MET A 386 3.19 16.05 9.61
C MET A 386 2.82 15.27 8.35
N VAL A 387 3.81 14.86 7.56
CA VAL A 387 3.56 14.08 6.34
C VAL A 387 2.98 12.70 6.68
N TYR A 388 3.50 12.02 7.70
CA TYR A 388 2.94 10.75 8.16
C TYR A 388 1.51 10.94 8.67
N PHE A 389 1.26 11.94 9.50
CA PHE A 389 -0.07 12.27 10.01
C PHE A 389 -1.06 12.50 8.87
N ILE A 390 -0.78 13.44 7.98
CA ILE A 390 -1.72 13.84 6.91
C ILE A 390 -1.97 12.67 5.94
N ARG A 391 -0.93 11.95 5.52
CA ARG A 391 -1.07 10.85 4.56
C ARG A 391 -1.77 9.61 5.14
N ARG A 392 -1.64 9.38 6.45
CA ARG A 392 -2.19 8.18 7.10
C ARG A 392 -3.48 8.45 7.88
N LEU A 393 -3.87 9.70 8.05
CA LEU A 393 -5.14 10.10 8.67
C LEU A 393 -6.37 9.40 8.05
N PRO A 394 -6.46 9.19 6.72
CA PRO A 394 -7.56 8.44 6.11
C PRO A 394 -7.78 7.03 6.67
N TYR A 395 -6.72 6.32 7.06
CA TYR A 395 -6.84 4.99 7.66
C TYR A 395 -7.56 5.05 9.01
N GLY A 396 -7.16 5.98 9.88
CA GLY A 396 -7.82 6.21 11.18
C GLY A 396 -9.28 6.60 11.00
N VAL A 397 -9.55 7.59 10.14
CA VAL A 397 -10.91 8.10 9.90
C VAL A 397 -11.81 7.02 9.31
N ARG A 398 -11.36 6.19 8.36
CA ARG A 398 -12.17 5.13 7.77
C ARG A 398 -12.49 4.01 8.74
N ALA A 399 -11.50 3.54 9.51
CA ALA A 399 -11.71 2.49 10.50
C ALA A 399 -12.66 2.95 11.61
N THR A 400 -12.45 4.16 12.15
CA THR A 400 -13.31 4.73 13.19
C THR A 400 -14.72 5.02 12.69
N SER A 401 -14.86 5.61 11.48
CA SER A 401 -16.17 5.86 10.86
C SER A 401 -16.94 4.57 10.61
N SER A 402 -16.27 3.50 10.17
CA SER A 402 -16.90 2.19 9.98
C SER A 402 -17.47 1.63 11.29
N SER A 403 -16.74 1.76 12.40
CA SER A 403 -17.21 1.37 13.73
C SER A 403 -18.38 2.22 14.19
N LEU A 404 -18.29 3.54 14.01
CA LEU A 404 -19.33 4.47 14.46
C LEU A 404 -20.65 4.29 13.70
N ARG A 405 -20.62 3.93 12.41
CA ARG A 405 -21.82 3.62 11.61
C ARG A 405 -22.59 2.41 12.10
N GLN A 406 -21.98 1.51 12.87
CA GLN A 406 -22.63 0.33 13.45
C GLN A 406 -23.33 0.61 14.78
N ILE A 407 -23.08 1.79 15.37
CA ILE A 407 -23.66 2.22 16.64
C ILE A 407 -24.91 3.05 16.37
N GLN A 408 -26.03 2.66 16.97
CA GLN A 408 -27.29 3.38 16.84
C GLN A 408 -27.19 4.76 17.53
N PRO A 409 -27.63 5.86 16.88
CA PRO A 409 -27.64 7.20 17.47
C PRO A 409 -28.45 7.29 18.76
N SER A 410 -29.49 6.46 18.91
CA SER A 410 -30.34 6.42 20.07
C SER A 410 -29.63 6.17 21.41
N LEU A 411 -28.45 5.52 21.39
CA LEU A 411 -27.65 5.34 22.62
C LEU A 411 -27.09 6.66 23.15
N GLU A 412 -26.65 7.54 22.24
CA GLU A 412 -26.19 8.89 22.61
C GLU A 412 -27.36 9.77 23.05
N GLU A 413 -28.49 9.69 22.35
CA GLU A 413 -29.72 10.42 22.69
C GLU A 413 -30.26 10.01 24.05
N ALA A 414 -30.24 8.72 24.39
CA ALA A 414 -30.66 8.22 25.71
C ALA A 414 -29.78 8.80 26.84
N ALA A 415 -28.46 8.85 26.65
CA ALA A 415 -27.54 9.45 27.62
C ALA A 415 -27.81 10.95 27.82
N ILE A 416 -28.09 11.69 26.73
CA ILE A 416 -28.43 13.11 26.80
C ILE A 416 -29.78 13.31 27.51
N ASN A 417 -30.79 12.48 27.24
CA ASN A 417 -32.08 12.53 27.92
C ASN A 417 -31.98 12.22 29.43
N LEU A 418 -30.97 11.45 29.84
CA LEU A 418 -30.60 11.20 31.24
C LEU A 418 -29.77 12.31 31.89
N GLY A 419 -29.55 13.43 31.18
CA GLY A 419 -28.84 14.60 31.69
C GLY A 419 -27.35 14.69 31.35
N ALA A 420 -26.80 13.79 30.54
CA ALA A 420 -25.43 13.93 30.09
C ALA A 420 -25.31 15.07 29.09
N SER A 421 -24.22 15.87 29.18
CA SER A 421 -23.88 16.82 28.12
C SER A 421 -23.54 16.08 26.82
N PRO A 422 -23.66 16.72 25.63
CA PRO A 422 -23.26 16.07 24.36
C PRO A 422 -21.82 15.55 24.36
N LEU A 423 -20.87 16.29 24.96
CA LEU A 423 -19.49 15.85 25.13
C LEU A 423 -19.38 14.70 26.15
N GLY A 424 -20.22 14.72 27.20
CA GLY A 424 -20.34 13.62 28.15
C GLY A 424 -20.84 12.33 27.49
N ALA A 425 -21.89 12.40 26.69
CA ALA A 425 -22.42 11.27 25.93
C ALA A 425 -21.36 10.74 24.94
N PHE A 426 -20.68 11.61 24.20
CA PHE A 426 -19.57 11.22 23.32
C PHE A 426 -18.46 10.47 24.08
N ARG A 427 -18.01 11.01 25.23
CA ARG A 427 -16.90 10.43 25.99
C ARG A 427 -17.30 9.12 26.70
N MET A 428 -18.52 9.04 27.25
CA MET A 428 -18.96 7.93 28.09
C MET A 428 -19.61 6.78 27.31
N ILE A 429 -20.21 7.07 26.15
CA ILE A 429 -20.92 6.08 25.32
C ILE A 429 -20.19 5.84 24.01
N THR A 430 -19.98 6.90 23.22
CA THR A 430 -19.48 6.75 21.85
C THR A 430 -18.02 6.27 21.83
N ILE A 431 -17.12 6.94 22.57
CA ILE A 431 -15.69 6.58 22.59
C ILE A 431 -15.47 5.12 22.98
N PRO A 432 -16.02 4.60 24.11
CA PRO A 432 -15.83 3.19 24.48
C PRO A 432 -16.30 2.20 23.41
N LEU A 433 -17.41 2.49 22.75
CA LEU A 433 -17.98 1.61 21.73
C LEU A 433 -17.18 1.62 20.41
N ILE A 434 -16.49 2.72 20.08
CA ILE A 434 -15.67 2.81 18.87
C ILE A 434 -14.19 2.47 19.10
N ILE A 435 -13.76 2.20 20.34
CA ILE A 435 -12.36 1.83 20.66
C ILE A 435 -11.80 0.76 19.73
N PRO A 436 -12.50 -0.35 19.41
CA PRO A 436 -11.97 -1.34 18.48
C PRO A 436 -11.63 -0.75 17.09
N GLY A 437 -12.48 0.13 16.57
CA GLY A 437 -12.23 0.82 15.30
C GLY A 437 -11.07 1.82 15.39
N ILE A 438 -10.95 2.52 16.51
CA ILE A 438 -9.84 3.43 16.77
C ILE A 438 -8.51 2.65 16.80
N ILE A 439 -8.47 1.53 17.50
CA ILE A 439 -7.26 0.68 17.59
C ILE A 439 -6.86 0.15 16.21
N VAL A 440 -7.81 -0.38 15.44
CA VAL A 440 -7.55 -0.85 14.08
C VAL A 440 -7.02 0.29 13.21
N GLY A 441 -7.62 1.48 13.30
CA GLY A 441 -7.18 2.66 12.56
C GLY A 441 -5.76 3.12 12.95
N ALA A 442 -5.45 3.14 14.25
CA ALA A 442 -4.13 3.49 14.78
C ALA A 442 -3.04 2.49 14.31
N LEU A 443 -3.33 1.19 14.41
CA LEU A 443 -2.40 0.14 13.98
C LEU A 443 -2.15 0.21 12.45
N MET A 444 -3.19 0.42 11.64
CA MET A 444 -3.04 0.59 10.19
C MET A 444 -2.24 1.85 9.84
N ALA A 445 -2.47 2.95 10.56
CA ALA A 445 -1.69 4.18 10.39
C ALA A 445 -0.21 3.95 10.76
N PHE A 446 0.07 3.30 11.88
CA PHE A 446 1.42 2.93 12.31
C PHE A 446 2.13 2.04 11.29
N ILE A 447 1.49 0.92 10.86
CA ILE A 447 2.05 0.00 9.87
C ILE A 447 2.47 0.72 8.59
N THR A 448 1.62 1.62 8.11
CA THR A 448 1.89 2.33 6.86
C THR A 448 2.87 3.49 7.04
N ALA A 449 2.98 4.06 8.24
CA ALA A 449 3.96 5.09 8.57
C ALA A 449 5.37 4.53 8.75
N ILE A 450 5.54 3.44 9.52
CA ILE A 450 6.86 2.84 9.77
C ILE A 450 7.53 2.31 8.50
N ASN A 451 6.73 1.99 7.47
CA ASN A 451 7.19 1.51 6.17
C ASN A 451 7.35 2.63 5.12
N GLU A 452 7.22 3.91 5.52
CA GLU A 452 7.25 5.03 4.58
C GLU A 452 8.68 5.36 4.14
N LEU A 453 8.97 5.13 2.87
CA LEU A 453 10.25 5.48 2.23
C LEU A 453 10.11 6.73 1.36
N SER A 454 9.04 6.81 0.55
CA SER A 454 8.95 7.76 -0.57
C SER A 454 8.99 9.23 -0.15
N SER A 455 8.35 9.57 0.94
CA SER A 455 8.41 10.93 1.50
C SER A 455 9.62 11.13 2.40
N THR A 456 10.00 10.10 3.15
CA THR A 456 11.09 10.17 4.11
C THR A 456 12.43 10.45 3.43
N VAL A 457 12.70 9.80 2.28
CA VAL A 457 13.96 9.96 1.52
C VAL A 457 14.21 11.39 1.01
N ILE A 458 13.20 12.25 1.02
CA ILE A 458 13.28 13.67 0.62
C ILE A 458 13.47 14.58 1.84
N ILE A 459 12.81 14.24 2.97
CA ILE A 459 12.73 15.14 4.14
C ILE A 459 13.84 14.86 5.14
N TYR A 460 14.29 13.60 5.27
CA TYR A 460 15.23 13.19 6.31
C TYR A 460 16.54 13.98 6.30
N ASP A 461 17.14 14.08 7.44
CA ASP A 461 18.52 14.51 7.67
C ASP A 461 19.28 13.45 8.50
N SER A 462 20.52 13.74 8.88
CA SER A 462 21.37 12.81 9.65
C SER A 462 20.76 12.40 10.99
N SER A 463 19.96 13.26 11.61
CA SER A 463 19.33 13.00 12.92
C SER A 463 18.00 12.25 12.84
N THR A 464 17.38 12.21 11.66
CA THR A 464 16.03 11.67 11.43
C THR A 464 15.99 10.49 10.47
N ILE A 465 17.13 9.86 10.24
CA ILE A 465 17.22 8.65 9.40
C ILE A 465 16.31 7.55 9.97
N THR A 466 15.56 6.88 9.09
CA THR A 466 14.64 5.80 9.46
C THR A 466 15.08 4.47 8.87
N MET A 467 14.55 3.34 9.40
CA MET A 467 14.85 2.01 8.86
C MET A 467 14.60 1.89 7.34
N PRO A 468 13.46 2.37 6.76
CA PRO A 468 13.27 2.33 5.31
C PRO A 468 14.35 3.07 4.52
N VAL A 469 14.79 4.23 4.99
CA VAL A 469 15.87 4.98 4.34
C VAL A 469 17.20 4.26 4.49
N GLN A 470 17.50 3.74 5.68
CA GLN A 470 18.73 2.98 5.93
C GLN A 470 18.80 1.70 5.10
N VAL A 471 17.67 0.97 4.95
CA VAL A 471 17.59 -0.18 4.04
C VAL A 471 17.88 0.25 2.60
N TYR A 472 17.29 1.35 2.15
CA TYR A 472 17.53 1.87 0.81
C TYR A 472 19.01 2.21 0.56
N ILE A 473 19.65 2.88 1.51
CA ILE A 473 21.10 3.22 1.46
C ILE A 473 21.92 1.93 1.46
N ALA A 474 21.68 1.02 2.39
CA ALA A 474 22.41 -0.25 2.50
C ALA A 474 22.32 -1.11 1.23
N VAL A 475 21.16 -1.10 0.55
CA VAL A 475 20.99 -1.80 -0.74
C VAL A 475 21.85 -1.15 -1.83
N LEU A 476 21.93 0.18 -1.89
CA LEU A 476 22.75 0.90 -2.86
C LEU A 476 24.24 0.70 -2.63
N ASP A 477 24.66 0.62 -1.37
CA ASP A 477 26.06 0.40 -0.96
C ASP A 477 26.47 -1.07 -1.03
N GLY A 478 25.50 -1.98 -1.33
CA GLY A 478 25.76 -3.42 -1.41
C GLY A 478 25.87 -4.12 -0.05
N GLU A 479 25.45 -3.47 1.05
CA GLU A 479 25.41 -4.05 2.39
C GLU A 479 24.15 -4.88 2.61
N PHE A 480 24.03 -5.98 1.88
CA PHE A 480 22.82 -6.79 1.83
C PHE A 480 22.42 -7.42 3.17
N GLY A 481 23.39 -7.75 4.03
CA GLY A 481 23.09 -8.26 5.37
C GLY A 481 22.41 -7.23 6.27
N THR A 482 22.93 -6.01 6.30
CA THR A 482 22.35 -4.87 7.03
C THR A 482 20.94 -4.57 6.53
N ALA A 483 20.77 -4.51 5.20
CA ALA A 483 19.47 -4.30 4.57
C ALA A 483 18.46 -5.40 4.96
N ALA A 484 18.87 -6.67 4.94
CA ALA A 484 18.03 -7.81 5.30
C ALA A 484 17.61 -7.79 6.77
N ALA A 485 18.55 -7.47 7.68
CA ALA A 485 18.27 -7.45 9.11
C ALA A 485 17.31 -6.31 9.50
N LEU A 486 17.51 -5.09 8.97
CA LEU A 486 16.55 -3.97 9.16
C LEU A 486 15.18 -4.27 8.55
N SER A 487 15.16 -4.87 7.36
CA SER A 487 13.92 -5.29 6.69
C SER A 487 13.17 -6.35 7.50
N THR A 488 13.89 -7.27 8.16
CA THR A 488 13.30 -8.29 9.03
C THR A 488 12.66 -7.65 10.26
N ILE A 489 13.30 -6.64 10.87
CA ILE A 489 12.71 -5.89 11.99
C ILE A 489 11.41 -5.19 11.54
N LEU A 490 11.39 -4.56 10.35
CA LEU A 490 10.19 -3.94 9.79
C LEU A 490 9.08 -4.97 9.54
N LEU A 491 9.42 -6.12 8.93
CA LEU A 491 8.45 -7.19 8.64
C LEU A 491 7.86 -7.78 9.93
N LEU A 492 8.67 -8.01 10.95
CA LEU A 492 8.21 -8.53 12.25
C LEU A 492 7.31 -7.50 12.96
N SER A 493 7.73 -6.24 13.02
CA SER A 493 6.93 -5.16 13.62
C SER A 493 5.57 -5.03 12.93
N THR A 494 5.57 -5.08 11.61
CA THR A 494 4.36 -5.04 10.80
C THR A 494 3.48 -6.27 11.02
N GLY A 495 4.08 -7.47 11.06
CA GLY A 495 3.37 -8.74 11.30
C GLY A 495 2.69 -8.78 12.67
N ILE A 496 3.36 -8.30 13.71
CA ILE A 496 2.79 -8.19 15.06
C ILE A 496 1.57 -7.26 15.05
N CYS A 497 1.66 -6.10 14.38
CA CYS A 497 0.54 -5.18 14.28
C CYS A 497 -0.64 -5.76 13.48
N VAL A 498 -0.38 -6.48 12.38
CA VAL A 498 -1.42 -7.18 11.62
C VAL A 498 -2.13 -8.23 12.46
N TYR A 499 -1.36 -9.00 13.23
CA TYR A 499 -1.92 -9.98 14.17
C TYR A 499 -2.78 -9.30 15.24
N ALA A 500 -2.34 -8.17 15.78
CA ALA A 500 -3.13 -7.38 16.73
C ALA A 500 -4.44 -6.87 16.10
N VAL A 501 -4.41 -6.37 14.87
CA VAL A 501 -5.62 -5.97 14.12
C VAL A 501 -6.60 -7.13 13.99
N TYR A 502 -6.09 -8.32 13.61
CA TYR A 502 -6.92 -9.52 13.47
C TYR A 502 -7.59 -9.91 14.79
N ARG A 503 -6.85 -9.92 15.89
CA ARG A 503 -7.38 -10.23 17.24
C ARG A 503 -8.45 -9.23 17.69
N VAL A 504 -8.25 -7.94 17.45
CA VAL A 504 -9.23 -6.90 17.79
C VAL A 504 -10.51 -7.06 16.96
N ALA A 505 -10.39 -7.44 15.68
CA ALA A 505 -11.53 -7.69 14.80
C ALA A 505 -12.32 -8.95 15.22
N GLU A 506 -11.62 -10.05 15.54
CA GLU A 506 -12.23 -11.33 15.96
C GLU A 506 -13.01 -11.19 17.29
N ASN A 507 -12.44 -10.50 18.27
CA ASN A 507 -13.12 -10.28 19.57
C ASN A 507 -14.40 -9.44 19.42
N ARG A 508 -14.54 -8.68 18.34
CA ARG A 508 -15.73 -7.91 18.06
C ARG A 508 -16.91 -8.79 17.61
N ASP A 509 -16.66 -9.76 16.75
CA ASP A 509 -17.70 -10.68 16.28
C ASP A 509 -18.19 -11.59 17.43
N SER A 510 -17.32 -11.92 18.39
CA SER A 510 -17.68 -12.71 19.57
C SER A 510 -18.39 -11.90 20.69
N ALA A 511 -18.24 -10.57 20.71
CA ALA A 511 -18.91 -9.72 21.73
C ALA A 511 -20.35 -9.34 21.35
N PHE A 512 -20.79 -9.64 20.13
CA PHE A 512 -22.16 -9.41 19.65
C PHE A 512 -22.97 -10.72 19.47
N LEU A 513 -22.41 -11.89 19.83
CA LEU A 513 -23.09 -13.17 20.00
C LEU A 513 -23.40 -13.43 21.49
#